data_b0a5c616612ee594d2fa08de89181370
#
_entry.id   b0a5c616612ee594d2fa08de89181370
#
_cell.length_a   1.000
_cell.length_b   1.000
_cell.length_c   1.000
_cell.angle_alpha   90.00
_cell.angle_beta   90.00
_cell.angle_gamma   90.00
#
_symmetry.space_group_name_H-M   'P 1'
#
loop_
_entity.id
_entity.type
_entity.pdbx_description
1 polymer ?
#
loop_
_entity_poly.entity_id
_entity_poly.type
_entity_poly.pdbx_seq_one_letter_code
_entity_poly.pdbx_strand_id
1 'polypeptide(L)'
;VDESKIESIGNRLLAVVWLVATQLVDEGIASIEDIDRGAKIGLRWVRGPFEMMNKTGMYKAQEMVQEICAKYKLTAPKVMTAQDAKPWTFKLVDLLVQDNIATIIINRPEALNALNEEVVRQLVDAFSRAEQDTNVKAIVFEGKGKAFVAGADIGFFVKKIEQNKINDIVEFTRQGQELLLRIDKSPKIVIAKIDGLTLGGGAELALACDIILMTERASIGFPETGIGIYPGLGGTQRLPRLIGKHLAKYLIFTGDIINAKLASEMGLAELVFISNLNNQIKEIAKGPDPKARMLKTIMSSAQTEKIRALFGDDKIDLLMTGKLANSSDVLEAQISKKVSYKAPIALRLANKVIEDGLKGSLENGIQMELAYLTEIFSTKDAYEGLTSILQKRRPVYKGM
;
A
#
# COMPACT_ATOMS: atom_id res chain seq x y z
N VAL A 1 -8.34 -29.92 32.19
CA VAL A 1 -9.49 -29.83 31.29
C VAL A 1 -9.23 -30.77 30.13
N ASP A 2 -10.21 -31.61 29.76
CA ASP A 2 -10.11 -32.57 28.68
C ASP A 2 -10.00 -31.81 27.33
N GLU A 3 -8.85 -31.94 26.66
CA GLU A 3 -8.56 -31.24 25.40
C GLU A 3 -9.59 -31.58 24.30
N SER A 4 -10.10 -32.81 24.26
CA SER A 4 -11.11 -33.24 23.30
C SER A 4 -12.44 -32.51 23.50
N LYS A 5 -12.81 -32.18 24.72
CA LYS A 5 -14.00 -31.39 25.06
C LYS A 5 -13.82 -29.92 24.67
N ILE A 6 -12.62 -29.36 24.88
CA ILE A 6 -12.31 -27.97 24.48
C ILE A 6 -12.44 -27.86 22.95
N GLU A 7 -11.86 -28.78 22.20
CA GLU A 7 -11.94 -28.79 20.75
C GLU A 7 -13.38 -28.94 20.26
N SER A 8 -14.14 -29.87 20.83
CA SER A 8 -15.55 -30.07 20.48
C SER A 8 -16.42 -28.82 20.74
N ILE A 9 -16.20 -28.14 21.88
CA ILE A 9 -16.91 -26.89 22.18
C ILE A 9 -16.50 -25.80 21.20
N GLY A 10 -15.21 -25.65 20.94
CA GLY A 10 -14.67 -24.68 20.00
C GLY A 10 -15.23 -24.84 18.59
N ASN A 11 -15.21 -26.06 18.08
CA ASN A 11 -15.77 -26.39 16.77
C ASN A 11 -17.27 -26.07 16.68
N ARG A 12 -18.02 -26.36 17.72
CA ARG A 12 -19.45 -26.05 17.78
C ARG A 12 -19.73 -24.55 17.80
N LEU A 13 -18.95 -23.74 18.54
CA LEU A 13 -19.06 -22.29 18.55
C LEU A 13 -18.74 -21.69 17.17
N LEU A 14 -17.68 -22.18 16.53
CA LEU A 14 -17.32 -21.76 15.18
C LEU A 14 -18.42 -22.09 14.16
N ALA A 15 -18.99 -23.30 14.22
CA ALA A 15 -20.06 -23.71 13.34
C ALA A 15 -21.31 -22.82 13.47
N VAL A 16 -21.67 -22.40 14.69
CA VAL A 16 -22.78 -21.46 14.93
C VAL A 16 -22.46 -20.09 14.35
N VAL A 17 -21.24 -19.58 14.55
CA VAL A 17 -20.79 -18.30 13.95
C VAL A 17 -20.89 -18.35 12.44
N TRP A 18 -20.43 -19.43 11.81
CA TRP A 18 -20.47 -19.60 10.35
C TRP A 18 -21.88 -19.75 9.82
N LEU A 19 -22.75 -20.48 10.51
CA LEU A 19 -24.17 -20.57 10.19
C LEU A 19 -24.82 -19.20 10.16
N VAL A 20 -24.67 -18.41 11.23
CA VAL A 20 -25.24 -17.05 11.31
C VAL A 20 -24.67 -16.14 10.23
N ALA A 21 -23.33 -16.14 10.05
CA ALA A 21 -22.68 -15.30 9.06
C ALA A 21 -23.18 -15.60 7.63
N THR A 22 -23.32 -16.87 7.28
CA THR A 22 -23.83 -17.28 5.96
C THR A 22 -25.33 -17.04 5.79
N GLN A 23 -26.13 -17.10 6.85
CA GLN A 23 -27.54 -16.69 6.82
C GLN A 23 -27.69 -15.20 6.52
N LEU A 24 -26.87 -14.34 7.14
CA LEU A 24 -26.90 -12.90 6.88
C LEU A 24 -26.60 -12.57 5.40
N VAL A 25 -25.72 -13.36 4.75
CA VAL A 25 -25.47 -13.22 3.31
C VAL A 25 -26.67 -13.69 2.49
N ASP A 26 -27.27 -14.86 2.83
CA ASP A 26 -28.45 -15.39 2.14
C ASP A 26 -29.66 -14.44 2.21
N GLU A 27 -29.81 -13.75 3.32
CA GLU A 27 -30.87 -12.76 3.55
C GLU A 27 -30.56 -11.39 2.92
N GLY A 28 -29.37 -11.23 2.30
CA GLY A 28 -28.95 -9.96 1.68
C GLY A 28 -28.69 -8.83 2.67
N ILE A 29 -28.49 -9.14 3.96
CA ILE A 29 -28.25 -8.14 5.01
C ILE A 29 -26.87 -7.48 4.86
N ALA A 30 -25.83 -8.28 4.53
CA ALA A 30 -24.47 -7.78 4.33
C ALA A 30 -23.68 -8.70 3.40
N SER A 31 -22.64 -8.17 2.76
CA SER A 31 -21.67 -8.95 1.99
C SER A 31 -20.72 -9.75 2.89
N ILE A 32 -20.04 -10.76 2.31
CA ILE A 32 -19.02 -11.52 3.03
C ILE A 32 -17.90 -10.61 3.54
N GLU A 33 -17.53 -9.59 2.75
CA GLU A 33 -16.53 -8.61 3.11
C GLU A 33 -16.96 -7.75 4.30
N ASP A 34 -18.22 -7.29 4.31
CA ASP A 34 -18.74 -6.42 5.36
C ASP A 34 -18.90 -7.17 6.68
N ILE A 35 -19.29 -8.46 6.64
CA ILE A 35 -19.37 -9.30 7.82
C ILE A 35 -17.98 -9.55 8.40
N ASP A 36 -17.00 -9.92 7.58
CA ASP A 36 -15.62 -10.13 8.03
C ASP A 36 -15.00 -8.84 8.57
N ARG A 37 -15.25 -7.72 7.91
CA ARG A 37 -14.83 -6.39 8.35
C ARG A 37 -15.48 -5.99 9.67
N GLY A 38 -16.78 -6.22 9.81
CA GLY A 38 -17.52 -5.99 11.06
C GLY A 38 -16.95 -6.77 12.23
N ALA A 39 -16.61 -8.04 12.01
CA ALA A 39 -15.96 -8.88 13.02
C ALA A 39 -14.55 -8.36 13.39
N LYS A 40 -13.72 -8.00 12.40
CA LYS A 40 -12.35 -7.51 12.64
C LYS A 40 -12.33 -6.12 13.31
N ILE A 41 -13.14 -5.18 12.86
CA ILE A 41 -13.15 -3.80 13.36
C ILE A 41 -14.01 -3.69 14.63
N GLY A 42 -15.24 -4.22 14.59
CA GLY A 42 -16.22 -4.07 15.65
C GLY A 42 -15.94 -4.98 16.84
N LEU A 43 -15.62 -6.26 16.59
CA LEU A 43 -15.38 -7.26 17.63
C LEU A 43 -13.88 -7.47 17.91
N ARG A 44 -12.98 -6.84 17.18
CA ARG A 44 -11.52 -6.97 17.26
C ARG A 44 -11.03 -8.41 17.05
N TRP A 45 -11.72 -9.17 16.24
CA TRP A 45 -11.29 -10.50 15.88
C TRP A 45 -10.06 -10.44 14.95
N VAL A 46 -9.17 -11.42 15.09
CA VAL A 46 -7.97 -11.54 14.23
C VAL A 46 -8.35 -11.87 12.79
N ARG A 47 -9.44 -12.63 12.62
CA ARG A 47 -10.01 -13.02 11.30
C ARG A 47 -11.52 -12.94 11.37
N GLY A 48 -12.12 -12.57 10.24
CA GLY A 48 -13.56 -12.64 10.09
C GLY A 48 -14.08 -14.08 9.89
N PRO A 49 -15.38 -14.30 9.98
CA PRO A 49 -16.00 -15.63 9.84
C PRO A 49 -15.63 -16.35 8.54
N PHE A 50 -15.63 -15.65 7.40
CA PHE A 50 -15.33 -16.23 6.09
C PHE A 50 -13.83 -16.50 5.91
N GLU A 51 -12.95 -15.62 6.44
CA GLU A 51 -11.51 -15.90 6.52
C GLU A 51 -11.22 -17.12 7.42
N MET A 52 -11.96 -17.31 8.50
CA MET A 52 -11.82 -18.47 9.37
C MET A 52 -12.26 -19.76 8.68
N MET A 53 -13.36 -19.74 7.90
CA MET A 53 -13.78 -20.88 7.08
C MET A 53 -12.69 -21.28 6.09
N ASN A 54 -12.12 -20.31 5.37
CA ASN A 54 -11.01 -20.54 4.44
C ASN A 54 -9.79 -21.18 5.13
N LYS A 55 -9.46 -20.71 6.34
CA LYS A 55 -8.33 -21.25 7.12
C LYS A 55 -8.58 -22.68 7.61
N THR A 56 -9.82 -22.97 8.02
CA THR A 56 -10.22 -24.31 8.51
C THR A 56 -10.30 -25.32 7.36
N GLY A 57 -10.55 -24.83 6.14
CA GLY A 57 -10.88 -25.61 4.97
C GLY A 57 -12.40 -25.69 4.76
N MET A 58 -12.85 -25.34 3.57
CA MET A 58 -14.28 -25.18 3.27
C MET A 58 -15.07 -26.45 3.46
N TYR A 59 -14.52 -27.62 3.08
CA TYR A 59 -15.18 -28.91 3.28
C TYR A 59 -15.51 -29.15 4.76
N LYS A 60 -14.51 -28.97 5.65
CA LYS A 60 -14.69 -29.12 7.11
C LYS A 60 -15.66 -28.09 7.67
N ALA A 61 -15.60 -26.84 7.17
CA ALA A 61 -16.52 -25.80 7.62
C ALA A 61 -17.98 -26.11 7.22
N GLN A 62 -18.20 -26.63 6.01
CA GLN A 62 -19.53 -27.08 5.55
C GLN A 62 -20.06 -28.24 6.39
N GLU A 63 -19.23 -29.27 6.64
CA GLU A 63 -19.58 -30.42 7.49
C GLU A 63 -20.03 -29.95 8.88
N MET A 64 -19.23 -29.09 9.54
CA MET A 64 -19.55 -28.57 10.87
C MET A 64 -20.86 -27.76 10.89
N VAL A 65 -21.14 -26.95 9.89
CA VAL A 65 -22.42 -26.23 9.77
C VAL A 65 -23.58 -27.19 9.53
N GLN A 66 -23.41 -28.19 8.67
CA GLN A 66 -24.43 -29.20 8.41
C GLN A 66 -24.79 -30.01 9.67
N GLU A 67 -23.80 -30.39 10.48
CA GLU A 67 -24.03 -31.06 11.77
C GLU A 67 -24.89 -30.22 12.72
N ILE A 68 -24.63 -28.90 12.83
CA ILE A 68 -25.46 -27.97 13.62
C ILE A 68 -26.90 -27.94 13.04
N CYS A 69 -27.02 -27.77 11.73
CA CYS A 69 -28.33 -27.72 11.08
C CYS A 69 -29.14 -29.02 11.33
N ALA A 70 -28.51 -30.18 11.14
CA ALA A 70 -29.16 -31.48 11.38
C ALA A 70 -29.60 -31.63 12.86
N LYS A 71 -28.72 -31.28 13.80
CA LYS A 71 -29.01 -31.42 15.24
C LYS A 71 -30.16 -30.55 15.71
N TYR A 72 -30.28 -29.33 15.16
CA TYR A 72 -31.30 -28.36 15.60
C TYR A 72 -32.47 -28.22 14.61
N LYS A 73 -32.51 -29.06 13.58
CA LYS A 73 -33.56 -29.04 12.52
C LYS A 73 -33.63 -27.69 11.81
N LEU A 74 -32.45 -27.08 11.54
CA LEU A 74 -32.32 -25.83 10.82
C LEU A 74 -32.05 -26.11 9.32
N THR A 75 -32.41 -25.14 8.49
CA THR A 75 -32.06 -25.17 7.06
C THR A 75 -30.65 -24.66 6.87
N ALA A 76 -29.80 -25.38 6.13
CA ALA A 76 -28.47 -24.92 5.79
C ALA A 76 -28.54 -23.72 4.83
N PRO A 77 -27.74 -22.68 5.04
CA PRO A 77 -27.72 -21.52 4.16
C PRO A 77 -27.35 -21.87 2.73
N LYS A 78 -28.08 -21.28 1.76
CA LYS A 78 -27.88 -21.57 0.33
C LYS A 78 -26.49 -21.18 -0.15
N VAL A 79 -25.97 -20.02 0.29
CA VAL A 79 -24.62 -19.56 -0.07
C VAL A 79 -23.56 -20.55 0.38
N MET A 80 -23.75 -21.22 1.52
CA MET A 80 -22.84 -22.24 2.03
C MET A 80 -22.87 -23.51 1.18
N THR A 81 -24.05 -23.95 0.77
CA THR A 81 -24.22 -25.16 -0.07
C THR A 81 -23.79 -24.93 -1.52
N ALA A 82 -23.99 -23.72 -2.05
CA ALA A 82 -23.60 -23.34 -3.41
C ALA A 82 -22.09 -23.16 -3.58
N GLN A 83 -21.33 -23.01 -2.48
CA GLN A 83 -19.88 -22.73 -2.52
C GLN A 83 -19.04 -23.90 -3.04
N ASP A 84 -19.58 -25.13 -3.10
CA ASP A 84 -18.93 -26.32 -3.63
C ASP A 84 -17.52 -26.55 -3.05
N ALA A 85 -17.39 -26.35 -1.73
CA ALA A 85 -16.14 -26.43 -0.97
C ALA A 85 -14.98 -25.54 -1.46
N LYS A 86 -15.23 -24.59 -2.37
CA LYS A 86 -14.23 -23.62 -2.81
C LYS A 86 -14.02 -22.53 -1.76
N PRO A 87 -12.79 -22.05 -1.57
CA PRO A 87 -12.54 -20.92 -0.67
C PRO A 87 -13.35 -19.67 -1.06
N TRP A 88 -13.79 -18.92 -0.06
CA TRP A 88 -14.38 -17.61 -0.26
C TRP A 88 -13.37 -16.66 -0.88
N THR A 89 -13.78 -15.95 -1.91
CA THR A 89 -12.98 -14.88 -2.54
C THR A 89 -13.56 -13.54 -2.16
N PHE A 90 -12.68 -12.61 -1.73
CA PHE A 90 -13.10 -11.29 -1.26
C PHE A 90 -12.92 -10.26 -2.36
N LYS A 91 -13.91 -9.39 -2.51
CA LYS A 91 -13.82 -8.23 -3.39
C LYS A 91 -13.14 -7.08 -2.64
N LEU A 92 -11.86 -6.84 -2.97
CA LEU A 92 -11.02 -5.83 -2.33
C LEU A 92 -10.84 -4.56 -3.16
N VAL A 93 -11.30 -4.59 -4.42
CA VAL A 93 -11.24 -3.46 -5.35
C VAL A 93 -12.59 -3.32 -6.04
N ASP A 94 -13.17 -2.12 -5.94
CA ASP A 94 -14.39 -1.76 -6.64
C ASP A 94 -14.05 -0.94 -7.89
N LEU A 95 -14.82 -1.13 -8.96
CA LEU A 95 -14.77 -0.31 -10.16
C LEU A 95 -16.15 0.32 -10.39
N LEU A 96 -16.21 1.64 -10.35
CA LEU A 96 -17.40 2.44 -10.62
C LEU A 96 -17.16 3.32 -11.85
N VAL A 97 -18.07 3.30 -12.80
CA VAL A 97 -18.00 4.19 -13.98
C VAL A 97 -19.19 5.14 -13.95
N GLN A 98 -18.90 6.43 -13.86
CA GLN A 98 -19.91 7.48 -13.87
C GLN A 98 -19.33 8.73 -14.55
N ASP A 99 -20.13 9.45 -15.33
CA ASP A 99 -19.76 10.71 -16.00
C ASP A 99 -18.45 10.59 -16.84
N ASN A 100 -18.23 9.45 -17.51
CA ASN A 100 -17.00 9.09 -18.24
C ASN A 100 -15.75 9.02 -17.38
N ILE A 101 -15.88 8.89 -16.06
CA ILE A 101 -14.80 8.69 -15.10
C ILE A 101 -14.93 7.29 -14.52
N ALA A 102 -13.85 6.49 -14.62
CA ALA A 102 -13.73 5.20 -13.92
C ALA A 102 -13.04 5.43 -12.58
N THR A 103 -13.73 5.16 -11.48
CA THR A 103 -13.13 5.20 -10.14
C THR A 103 -12.81 3.79 -9.69
N ILE A 104 -11.53 3.53 -9.45
CA ILE A 104 -11.01 2.29 -8.89
C ILE A 104 -10.80 2.52 -7.41
N ILE A 105 -11.60 1.86 -6.57
CA ILE A 105 -11.61 2.05 -5.13
C ILE A 105 -10.98 0.86 -4.44
N ILE A 106 -9.85 1.07 -3.75
CA ILE A 106 -9.24 0.05 -2.91
C ILE A 106 -10.05 -0.01 -1.60
N ASN A 107 -10.67 -1.15 -1.34
CA ASN A 107 -11.68 -1.32 -0.29
C ASN A 107 -11.27 -2.41 0.72
N ARG A 108 -10.16 -2.17 1.42
CA ARG A 108 -9.62 -2.98 2.52
C ARG A 108 -9.29 -2.10 3.73
N PRO A 109 -10.24 -1.28 4.24
CA PRO A 109 -9.97 -0.26 5.26
C PRO A 109 -9.48 -0.83 6.60
N GLU A 110 -9.82 -2.07 6.93
CA GLU A 110 -9.34 -2.78 8.12
C GLU A 110 -7.83 -3.04 8.12
N ALA A 111 -7.20 -3.03 6.94
CA ALA A 111 -5.75 -3.12 6.75
C ALA A 111 -5.17 -1.84 6.13
N LEU A 112 -5.85 -0.70 6.29
CA LEU A 112 -5.47 0.59 5.73
C LEU A 112 -5.17 0.52 4.21
N ASN A 113 -5.91 -0.33 3.49
CA ASN A 113 -5.78 -0.58 2.05
C ASN A 113 -4.40 -1.08 1.62
N ALA A 114 -3.61 -1.71 2.51
CA ALA A 114 -2.30 -2.24 2.20
C ALA A 114 -2.34 -3.24 1.03
N LEU A 115 -1.33 -3.15 0.15
CA LEU A 115 -1.22 -3.98 -1.04
C LEU A 115 -0.79 -5.41 -0.67
N ASN A 116 -1.52 -6.39 -1.18
CA ASN A 116 -1.16 -7.80 -1.18
C ASN A 116 -1.39 -8.39 -2.58
N GLU A 117 -1.06 -9.67 -2.77
CA GLU A 117 -1.19 -10.35 -4.07
C GLU A 117 -2.59 -10.22 -4.65
N GLU A 118 -3.64 -10.38 -3.84
CA GLU A 118 -5.03 -10.31 -4.28
C GLU A 118 -5.46 -8.88 -4.64
N VAL A 119 -5.07 -7.86 -3.85
CA VAL A 119 -5.33 -6.46 -4.18
C VAL A 119 -4.66 -6.08 -5.50
N VAL A 120 -3.38 -6.45 -5.69
CA VAL A 120 -2.66 -6.16 -6.95
C VAL A 120 -3.33 -6.85 -8.14
N ARG A 121 -3.72 -8.11 -8.00
CA ARG A 121 -4.44 -8.85 -9.04
C ARG A 121 -5.76 -8.16 -9.42
N GLN A 122 -6.55 -7.74 -8.42
CA GLN A 122 -7.82 -7.05 -8.66
C GLN A 122 -7.62 -5.63 -9.22
N LEU A 123 -6.55 -4.93 -8.83
CA LEU A 123 -6.17 -3.64 -9.43
C LEU A 123 -5.83 -3.78 -10.92
N VAL A 124 -5.09 -4.83 -11.29
CA VAL A 124 -4.77 -5.14 -12.70
C VAL A 124 -6.04 -5.36 -13.51
N ASP A 125 -7.00 -6.14 -13.00
CA ASP A 125 -8.29 -6.37 -13.66
C ASP A 125 -9.11 -5.08 -13.78
N ALA A 126 -9.29 -4.35 -12.69
CA ALA A 126 -10.07 -3.12 -12.65
C ALA A 126 -9.47 -2.04 -13.59
N PHE A 127 -8.14 -1.88 -13.56
CA PHE A 127 -7.44 -0.95 -14.44
C PHE A 127 -7.59 -1.36 -15.91
N SER A 128 -7.45 -2.65 -16.23
CA SER A 128 -7.62 -3.16 -17.58
C SER A 128 -9.01 -2.86 -18.14
N ARG A 129 -10.05 -3.08 -17.35
CA ARG A 129 -11.43 -2.80 -17.74
C ARG A 129 -11.67 -1.30 -17.93
N ALA A 130 -11.18 -0.48 -17.01
CA ALA A 130 -11.30 0.97 -17.11
C ALA A 130 -10.55 1.56 -18.32
N GLU A 131 -9.36 1.03 -18.60
CA GLU A 131 -8.54 1.49 -19.72
C GLU A 131 -9.16 1.11 -21.08
N GLN A 132 -9.76 -0.08 -21.21
CA GLN A 132 -10.38 -0.59 -22.43
C GLN A 132 -11.77 0.00 -22.71
N ASP A 133 -12.46 0.54 -21.71
CA ASP A 133 -13.79 1.13 -21.90
C ASP A 133 -13.68 2.45 -22.66
N THR A 134 -14.17 2.49 -23.90
CA THR A 134 -14.12 3.67 -24.77
C THR A 134 -14.90 4.87 -24.25
N ASN A 135 -15.86 4.66 -23.34
CA ASN A 135 -16.61 5.74 -22.71
C ASN A 135 -15.83 6.42 -21.58
N VAL A 136 -14.80 5.76 -21.02
CA VAL A 136 -13.98 6.30 -19.97
C VAL A 136 -12.93 7.26 -20.52
N LYS A 137 -12.89 8.48 -19.99
CA LYS A 137 -11.90 9.52 -20.34
C LYS A 137 -10.84 9.69 -19.25
N ALA A 138 -11.19 9.47 -18.01
CA ALA A 138 -10.28 9.55 -16.86
C ALA A 138 -10.45 8.35 -15.95
N ILE A 139 -9.33 7.93 -15.33
CA ILE A 139 -9.30 6.86 -14.32
C ILE A 139 -8.86 7.49 -13.00
N VAL A 140 -9.59 7.23 -11.93
CA VAL A 140 -9.31 7.76 -10.59
C VAL A 140 -9.01 6.60 -9.66
N PHE A 141 -7.88 6.62 -8.97
CA PHE A 141 -7.61 5.74 -7.84
C PHE A 141 -8.03 6.40 -6.54
N GLU A 142 -8.74 5.67 -5.69
CA GLU A 142 -9.22 6.12 -4.38
C GLU A 142 -9.10 5.00 -3.35
N GLY A 143 -8.84 5.33 -2.09
CA GLY A 143 -8.87 4.40 -0.97
C GLY A 143 -10.11 4.62 -0.11
N LYS A 144 -10.80 3.56 0.29
CA LYS A 144 -11.93 3.64 1.21
C LYS A 144 -11.46 3.77 2.66
N GLY A 145 -12.05 4.67 3.42
CA GLY A 145 -11.77 4.88 4.85
C GLY A 145 -10.69 5.91 5.12
N LYS A 146 -9.76 5.61 6.06
CA LYS A 146 -8.78 6.58 6.59
C LYS A 146 -7.47 6.66 5.81
N ALA A 147 -7.26 5.76 4.86
CA ALA A 147 -6.04 5.71 4.07
C ALA A 147 -6.39 5.62 2.58
N PHE A 148 -5.57 6.24 1.75
CA PHE A 148 -5.50 5.89 0.34
C PHE A 148 -4.95 4.47 0.22
N VAL A 149 -3.66 4.29 0.49
CA VAL A 149 -2.98 2.99 0.61
C VAL A 149 -1.80 3.16 1.57
N ALA A 150 -1.74 2.38 2.66
CA ALA A 150 -0.66 2.47 3.64
C ALA A 150 0.38 1.35 3.47
N GLY A 151 1.03 1.34 2.30
CA GLY A 151 2.13 0.42 2.01
C GLY A 151 1.69 -0.95 1.52
N ALA A 152 2.60 -1.92 1.62
CA ALA A 152 2.35 -3.33 1.34
C ALA A 152 2.09 -4.11 2.64
N ASP A 153 1.50 -5.30 2.51
CA ASP A 153 1.20 -6.18 3.65
C ASP A 153 2.51 -6.78 4.20
N ILE A 154 2.98 -6.21 5.31
CA ILE A 154 4.24 -6.62 5.97
C ILE A 154 4.23 -8.09 6.37
N GLY A 155 3.07 -8.63 6.76
CA GLY A 155 2.92 -10.04 7.12
C GLY A 155 3.25 -10.98 5.96
N PHE A 156 2.96 -10.57 4.73
CA PHE A 156 3.36 -11.30 3.53
C PHE A 156 4.89 -11.41 3.43
N PHE A 157 5.61 -10.30 3.56
CA PHE A 157 7.07 -10.28 3.45
C PHE A 157 7.74 -11.12 4.53
N VAL A 158 7.35 -10.95 5.80
CA VAL A 158 7.90 -11.74 6.93
C VAL A 158 7.70 -13.23 6.68
N LYS A 159 6.49 -13.64 6.32
CA LYS A 159 6.17 -15.04 6.03
C LYS A 159 7.04 -15.61 4.90
N LYS A 160 7.26 -14.86 3.82
CA LYS A 160 8.07 -15.32 2.68
C LYS A 160 9.56 -15.42 3.04
N ILE A 161 10.09 -14.49 3.85
CA ILE A 161 11.46 -14.55 4.36
C ILE A 161 11.64 -15.79 5.24
N GLU A 162 10.74 -16.05 6.19
CA GLU A 162 10.76 -17.22 7.09
C GLU A 162 10.69 -18.55 6.32
N GLN A 163 10.02 -18.56 5.17
CA GLN A 163 9.93 -19.72 4.30
C GLN A 163 11.09 -19.85 3.30
N ASN A 164 12.09 -18.97 3.34
CA ASN A 164 13.17 -18.86 2.35
C ASN A 164 12.66 -18.68 0.90
N LYS A 165 11.54 -17.96 0.72
CA LYS A 165 10.86 -17.70 -0.55
C LYS A 165 10.99 -16.25 -0.99
N ILE A 166 12.18 -15.68 -0.95
CA ILE A 166 12.43 -14.28 -1.34
C ILE A 166 12.04 -14.03 -2.81
N ASN A 167 12.20 -15.05 -3.67
CA ASN A 167 11.76 -14.95 -5.05
C ASN A 167 10.26 -14.66 -5.21
N ASP A 168 9.42 -15.08 -4.28
CA ASP A 168 7.98 -14.76 -4.30
C ASP A 168 7.76 -13.25 -4.02
N ILE A 169 8.62 -12.63 -3.20
CA ILE A 169 8.60 -11.17 -2.95
C ILE A 169 9.01 -10.42 -4.22
N VAL A 170 10.07 -10.88 -4.88
CA VAL A 170 10.55 -10.28 -6.14
C VAL A 170 9.46 -10.37 -7.21
N GLU A 171 8.81 -11.51 -7.33
CA GLU A 171 7.73 -11.73 -8.29
C GLU A 171 6.51 -10.85 -8.01
N PHE A 172 6.07 -10.76 -6.75
CA PHE A 172 5.00 -9.85 -6.32
C PHE A 172 5.34 -8.38 -6.66
N THR A 173 6.58 -7.98 -6.38
CA THR A 173 7.04 -6.61 -6.66
C THR A 173 7.10 -6.35 -8.16
N ARG A 174 7.57 -7.33 -8.97
CA ARG A 174 7.59 -7.24 -10.44
C ARG A 174 6.19 -7.03 -11.01
N GLN A 175 5.20 -7.79 -10.54
CA GLN A 175 3.80 -7.63 -10.95
C GLN A 175 3.26 -6.24 -10.58
N GLY A 176 3.58 -5.74 -9.40
CA GLY A 176 3.25 -4.38 -8.99
C GLY A 176 3.90 -3.33 -9.89
N GLN A 177 5.20 -3.45 -10.18
CA GLN A 177 5.93 -2.54 -11.08
C GLN A 177 5.35 -2.55 -12.50
N GLU A 178 4.96 -3.71 -13.03
CA GLU A 178 4.31 -3.84 -14.35
C GLU A 178 2.97 -3.09 -14.38
N LEU A 179 2.14 -3.23 -13.36
CA LEU A 179 0.91 -2.44 -13.23
C LEU A 179 1.21 -0.94 -13.23
N LEU A 180 2.18 -0.49 -12.41
CA LEU A 180 2.51 0.93 -12.31
C LEU A 180 3.11 1.48 -13.61
N LEU A 181 3.93 0.71 -14.33
CA LEU A 181 4.42 1.08 -15.68
C LEU A 181 3.27 1.18 -16.70
N ARG A 182 2.26 0.33 -16.58
CA ARG A 182 1.09 0.42 -17.44
C ARG A 182 0.25 1.66 -17.13
N ILE A 183 0.15 2.04 -15.86
CA ILE A 183 -0.51 3.29 -15.43
C ILE A 183 0.23 4.50 -16.01
N ASP A 184 1.56 4.57 -15.89
CA ASP A 184 2.39 5.64 -16.48
C ASP A 184 2.15 5.81 -18.00
N LYS A 185 1.92 4.69 -18.70
CA LYS A 185 1.79 4.65 -20.17
C LYS A 185 0.35 4.70 -20.66
N SER A 186 -0.61 4.79 -19.75
CA SER A 186 -2.02 4.84 -20.13
C SER A 186 -2.32 5.99 -21.08
N PRO A 187 -3.09 5.75 -22.15
CA PRO A 187 -3.56 6.84 -23.01
C PRO A 187 -4.63 7.72 -22.33
N LYS A 188 -5.21 7.23 -21.22
CA LYS A 188 -6.20 7.97 -20.41
C LYS A 188 -5.48 8.72 -19.31
N ILE A 189 -6.09 9.82 -18.88
CA ILE A 189 -5.60 10.50 -17.68
C ILE A 189 -5.85 9.66 -16.46
N VAL A 190 -4.83 9.52 -15.61
CA VAL A 190 -4.90 8.79 -14.35
C VAL A 190 -4.67 9.74 -13.19
N ILE A 191 -5.57 9.72 -12.22
CA ILE A 191 -5.60 10.64 -11.08
C ILE A 191 -5.53 9.83 -9.79
N ALA A 192 -4.58 10.14 -8.91
CA ALA A 192 -4.61 9.69 -7.52
C ALA A 192 -5.42 10.69 -6.68
N LYS A 193 -6.56 10.23 -6.15
CA LYS A 193 -7.44 10.99 -5.24
C LYS A 193 -7.10 10.59 -3.80
N ILE A 194 -6.35 11.44 -3.10
CA ILE A 194 -5.81 11.16 -1.77
C ILE A 194 -6.51 12.03 -0.73
N ASP A 195 -7.25 11.38 0.17
CA ASP A 195 -7.96 12.02 1.29
C ASP A 195 -7.58 11.40 2.65
N GLY A 196 -6.41 10.82 2.75
CA GLY A 196 -5.94 10.17 3.97
C GLY A 196 -4.47 9.78 3.91
N LEU A 197 -4.10 8.81 4.75
CA LEU A 197 -2.73 8.33 4.87
C LEU A 197 -2.30 7.58 3.60
N THR A 198 -1.10 7.92 3.09
CA THR A 198 -0.52 7.32 1.88
C THR A 198 0.94 7.00 2.15
N LEU A 199 1.30 5.71 2.20
CA LEU A 199 2.67 5.29 2.56
C LEU A 199 3.22 4.27 1.57
N GLY A 200 4.53 4.32 1.36
CA GLY A 200 5.28 3.30 0.62
C GLY A 200 4.66 2.93 -0.72
N GLY A 201 4.30 1.67 -0.91
CA GLY A 201 3.66 1.20 -2.15
C GLY A 201 2.41 2.00 -2.57
N GLY A 202 1.70 2.61 -1.61
CA GLY A 202 0.60 3.52 -1.92
C GLY A 202 1.06 4.87 -2.46
N ALA A 203 2.15 5.40 -1.93
CA ALA A 203 2.79 6.59 -2.48
C ALA A 203 3.37 6.31 -3.87
N GLU A 204 3.90 5.11 -4.09
CA GLU A 204 4.42 4.66 -5.39
C GLU A 204 3.31 4.49 -6.44
N LEU A 205 2.13 3.99 -6.03
CA LEU A 205 0.94 3.97 -6.89
C LEU A 205 0.51 5.40 -7.27
N ALA A 206 0.52 6.33 -6.31
CA ALA A 206 0.20 7.73 -6.59
C ALA A 206 1.21 8.37 -7.55
N LEU A 207 2.51 8.07 -7.41
CA LEU A 207 3.57 8.55 -8.31
C LEU A 207 3.45 8.04 -9.76
N ALA A 208 2.77 6.93 -9.99
CA ALA A 208 2.51 6.40 -11.32
C ALA A 208 1.31 7.08 -12.02
N CYS A 209 0.51 7.86 -11.27
CA CYS A 209 -0.61 8.61 -11.82
C CYS A 209 -0.13 9.93 -12.45
N ASP A 210 -0.85 10.42 -13.47
CA ASP A 210 -0.55 11.70 -14.12
C ASP A 210 -0.75 12.89 -13.17
N ILE A 211 -1.70 12.80 -12.24
CA ILE A 211 -2.03 13.87 -11.29
C ILE A 211 -2.24 13.28 -9.90
N ILE A 212 -1.64 13.91 -8.90
CA ILE A 212 -1.85 13.59 -7.49
C ILE A 212 -2.63 14.74 -6.84
N LEU A 213 -3.87 14.50 -6.47
CA LEU A 213 -4.71 15.43 -5.72
C LEU A 213 -4.74 15.03 -4.25
N MET A 214 -4.25 15.88 -3.37
CA MET A 214 -4.25 15.66 -1.92
C MET A 214 -5.17 16.65 -1.22
N THR A 215 -6.10 16.13 -0.39
CA THR A 215 -6.89 17.00 0.46
C THR A 215 -6.08 17.56 1.61
N GLU A 216 -6.61 18.56 2.30
CA GLU A 216 -5.98 19.14 3.52
C GLU A 216 -5.77 18.13 4.65
N ARG A 217 -6.45 16.97 4.62
CA ARG A 217 -6.32 15.87 5.60
C ARG A 217 -5.30 14.82 5.19
N ALA A 218 -4.88 14.87 3.94
CA ALA A 218 -4.00 13.86 3.37
C ALA A 218 -2.56 13.99 3.84
N SER A 219 -1.88 12.86 3.91
CA SER A 219 -0.45 12.78 4.17
C SER A 219 0.20 11.69 3.34
N ILE A 220 1.49 11.90 3.00
CA ILE A 220 2.25 10.98 2.14
C ILE A 220 3.67 10.79 2.68
N GLY A 221 4.23 9.59 2.54
CA GLY A 221 5.59 9.28 2.97
C GLY A 221 6.14 7.97 2.44
N PHE A 222 7.47 7.80 2.58
CA PHE A 222 8.23 6.63 2.13
C PHE A 222 9.03 6.06 3.31
N PRO A 223 8.38 5.31 4.25
CA PRO A 223 9.00 4.89 5.52
C PRO A 223 9.88 3.65 5.41
N GLU A 224 10.13 3.12 4.21
CA GLU A 224 10.74 1.81 3.95
C GLU A 224 12.12 1.65 4.57
N THR A 225 12.98 2.66 4.55
CA THR A 225 14.32 2.60 5.17
C THR A 225 14.26 2.43 6.68
N GLY A 226 13.14 2.86 7.29
CA GLY A 226 12.85 2.67 8.71
C GLY A 226 12.36 1.26 9.08
N ILE A 227 12.09 0.41 8.08
CA ILE A 227 11.70 -0.99 8.25
C ILE A 227 12.67 -1.96 7.53
N GLY A 228 13.88 -1.49 7.23
CA GLY A 228 14.97 -2.32 6.73
C GLY A 228 14.98 -2.57 5.23
N ILE A 229 14.10 -1.94 4.46
CA ILE A 229 14.02 -2.07 3.00
C ILE A 229 14.03 -0.68 2.32
N TYR A 230 13.90 -0.63 1.01
CA TYR A 230 13.71 0.62 0.24
C TYR A 230 12.42 0.55 -0.59
N PRO A 231 11.88 1.70 -1.09
CA PRO A 231 10.71 1.71 -1.97
C PRO A 231 10.96 0.88 -3.24
N GLY A 232 10.19 -0.20 -3.42
CA GLY A 232 10.44 -1.21 -4.45
C GLY A 232 9.45 -1.22 -5.62
N LEU A 233 8.44 -0.33 -5.62
CA LEU A 233 7.46 -0.22 -6.70
C LEU A 233 7.72 0.97 -7.64
N GLY A 234 8.97 1.42 -7.73
CA GLY A 234 9.42 2.51 -8.57
C GLY A 234 9.53 3.85 -7.85
N GLY A 235 9.39 3.89 -6.53
CA GLY A 235 9.52 5.10 -5.73
C GLY A 235 10.90 5.71 -5.81
N THR A 236 11.96 4.90 -5.80
CA THR A 236 13.34 5.36 -5.97
C THR A 236 13.59 5.95 -7.35
N GLN A 237 12.69 5.75 -8.29
CA GLN A 237 12.82 6.18 -9.69
C GLN A 237 11.89 7.33 -10.06
N ARG A 238 10.59 7.23 -9.69
CA ARG A 238 9.59 8.25 -10.02
C ARG A 238 9.74 9.50 -9.16
N LEU A 239 9.92 9.34 -7.86
CA LEU A 239 10.02 10.46 -6.93
C LEU A 239 11.16 11.43 -7.28
N PRO A 240 12.42 10.97 -7.52
CA PRO A 240 13.51 11.89 -7.87
C PRO A 240 13.35 12.53 -9.26
N ARG A 241 12.63 11.88 -10.18
CA ARG A 241 12.30 12.49 -11.49
C ARG A 241 11.23 13.57 -11.37
N LEU A 242 10.33 13.45 -10.38
CA LEU A 242 9.25 14.41 -10.16
C LEU A 242 9.69 15.64 -9.36
N ILE A 243 10.36 15.45 -8.21
CA ILE A 243 10.70 16.55 -7.27
C ILE A 243 12.21 16.83 -7.14
N GLY A 244 13.02 16.13 -7.93
CA GLY A 244 14.49 16.21 -7.85
C GLY A 244 15.08 15.27 -6.81
N LYS A 245 16.32 14.80 -7.06
CA LYS A 245 16.96 13.74 -6.26
C LYS A 245 17.13 14.09 -4.79
N HIS A 246 17.43 15.35 -4.47
CA HIS A 246 17.71 15.77 -3.10
C HIS A 246 16.47 15.74 -2.20
N LEU A 247 15.31 16.22 -2.68
CA LEU A 247 14.04 16.12 -1.95
C LEU A 247 13.54 14.67 -1.88
N ALA A 248 13.78 13.88 -2.94
CA ALA A 248 13.46 12.47 -2.94
C ALA A 248 14.26 11.69 -1.89
N LYS A 249 15.59 11.94 -1.79
CA LYS A 249 16.43 11.36 -0.76
C LYS A 249 15.98 11.80 0.65
N TYR A 250 15.58 13.05 0.82
CA TYR A 250 15.02 13.49 2.10
C TYR A 250 13.83 12.61 2.52
N LEU A 251 12.83 12.47 1.67
CA LEU A 251 11.63 11.69 2.00
C LEU A 251 11.93 10.20 2.23
N ILE A 252 12.77 9.59 1.38
CA ILE A 252 13.10 8.17 1.46
C ILE A 252 14.02 7.86 2.65
N PHE A 253 15.02 8.71 2.93
CA PHE A 253 16.02 8.43 3.97
C PHE A 253 15.50 8.77 5.36
N THR A 254 14.71 9.84 5.50
CA THR A 254 14.08 10.16 6.78
C THR A 254 12.85 9.31 7.05
N GLY A 255 12.14 8.86 6.00
CA GLY A 255 10.83 8.23 6.10
C GLY A 255 9.77 9.18 6.66
N ASP A 256 9.94 10.48 6.47
CA ASP A 256 9.00 11.48 6.97
C ASP A 256 7.66 11.38 6.25
N ILE A 257 6.60 11.50 7.04
CA ILE A 257 5.24 11.63 6.54
C ILE A 257 4.93 13.12 6.48
N ILE A 258 4.76 13.64 5.27
CA ILE A 258 4.49 15.06 5.03
C ILE A 258 3.00 15.29 4.75
N ASN A 259 2.49 16.48 5.13
CA ASN A 259 1.13 16.87 4.83
C ASN A 259 0.99 17.39 3.38
N ALA A 260 -0.25 17.56 2.93
CA ALA A 260 -0.55 18.01 1.57
C ALA A 260 0.05 19.39 1.22
N LYS A 261 0.18 20.29 2.20
CA LYS A 261 0.79 21.61 1.98
C LYS A 261 2.27 21.46 1.62
N LEU A 262 3.05 20.73 2.42
CA LEU A 262 4.46 20.52 2.14
C LEU A 262 4.67 19.68 0.86
N ALA A 263 3.81 18.69 0.60
CA ALA A 263 3.81 17.92 -0.66
C ALA A 263 3.62 18.86 -1.88
N SER A 264 2.71 19.82 -1.78
CA SER A 264 2.48 20.83 -2.83
C SER A 264 3.67 21.79 -2.99
N GLU A 265 4.27 22.26 -1.89
CA GLU A 265 5.47 23.09 -1.92
C GLU A 265 6.67 22.37 -2.55
N MET A 266 6.77 21.04 -2.39
CA MET A 266 7.80 20.21 -3.04
C MET A 266 7.50 19.92 -4.52
N GLY A 267 6.31 20.21 -5.02
CA GLY A 267 5.88 19.87 -6.37
C GLY A 267 5.45 18.40 -6.51
N LEU A 268 5.19 17.71 -5.39
CA LEU A 268 4.79 16.31 -5.38
C LEU A 268 3.30 16.13 -5.70
N ALA A 269 2.44 17.04 -5.24
CA ALA A 269 0.99 16.91 -5.39
C ALA A 269 0.31 18.28 -5.49
N GLU A 270 -0.93 18.30 -5.95
CA GLU A 270 -1.81 19.47 -5.86
C GLU A 270 -2.63 19.41 -4.56
N LEU A 271 -2.55 20.46 -3.74
CA LEU A 271 -3.43 20.62 -2.57
C LEU A 271 -4.81 21.08 -3.03
N VAL A 272 -5.83 20.35 -2.63
CA VAL A 272 -7.24 20.62 -2.97
C VAL A 272 -8.11 20.54 -1.73
N PHE A 273 -9.00 21.49 -1.52
CA PHE A 273 -10.00 21.37 -0.45
C PHE A 273 -11.00 20.27 -0.78
N ILE A 274 -11.35 19.45 0.23
CA ILE A 274 -12.24 18.31 0.04
C ILE A 274 -13.57 18.66 -0.58
N SER A 275 -14.09 19.84 -0.26
CA SER A 275 -15.34 20.37 -0.85
C SER A 275 -15.26 20.58 -2.36
N ASN A 276 -14.08 20.77 -2.92
CA ASN A 276 -13.86 21.03 -4.35
C ASN A 276 -13.27 19.82 -5.11
N LEU A 277 -12.85 18.77 -4.42
CA LEU A 277 -12.10 17.66 -4.99
C LEU A 277 -12.82 17.00 -6.18
N ASN A 278 -14.08 16.63 -6.01
CA ASN A 278 -14.85 15.98 -7.08
C ASN A 278 -15.08 16.91 -8.29
N ASN A 279 -15.29 18.22 -8.05
CA ASN A 279 -15.43 19.19 -9.14
C ASN A 279 -14.11 19.32 -9.91
N GLN A 280 -12.97 19.38 -9.23
CA GLN A 280 -11.66 19.44 -9.88
C GLN A 280 -11.38 18.20 -10.74
N ILE A 281 -11.71 17.00 -10.25
CA ILE A 281 -11.61 15.76 -11.02
C ILE A 281 -12.46 15.84 -12.29
N LYS A 282 -13.71 16.30 -12.21
CA LYS A 282 -14.59 16.46 -13.38
C LYS A 282 -14.03 17.47 -14.38
N GLU A 283 -13.47 18.58 -13.93
CA GLU A 283 -12.85 19.57 -14.80
C GLU A 283 -11.59 19.05 -15.49
N ILE A 284 -10.76 18.26 -14.77
CA ILE A 284 -9.61 17.58 -15.34
C ILE A 284 -10.06 16.60 -16.43
N ALA A 285 -11.09 15.79 -16.18
CA ALA A 285 -11.59 14.80 -17.13
C ALA A 285 -12.19 15.40 -18.41
N LYS A 286 -12.63 16.67 -18.37
CA LYS A 286 -13.14 17.41 -19.54
C LYS A 286 -12.07 18.13 -20.34
N GLY A 287 -10.86 18.30 -19.79
CA GLY A 287 -9.80 19.09 -20.39
C GLY A 287 -9.20 18.46 -21.68
N PRO A 288 -8.67 19.26 -22.58
CA PRO A 288 -8.19 18.80 -23.89
C PRO A 288 -6.89 17.97 -23.83
N ASP A 289 -6.01 18.22 -22.88
CA ASP A 289 -4.80 17.44 -22.64
C ASP A 289 -4.35 17.57 -21.17
N PRO A 290 -4.71 16.60 -20.34
CA PRO A 290 -4.35 16.63 -18.93
C PRO A 290 -2.84 16.42 -18.68
N LYS A 291 -2.13 15.72 -19.58
CA LYS A 291 -0.68 15.48 -19.42
C LYS A 291 0.15 16.75 -19.62
N ALA A 292 -0.34 17.71 -20.40
CA ALA A 292 0.27 19.05 -20.54
C ALA A 292 0.17 19.90 -19.25
N ARG A 293 -0.66 19.51 -18.28
CA ARG A 293 -0.86 20.24 -17.00
C ARG A 293 0.29 20.04 -15.99
N MET A 294 1.12 19.01 -16.16
CA MET A 294 2.18 18.63 -15.21
C MET A 294 3.34 19.61 -15.08
N LEU A 295 3.40 20.66 -15.88
CA LEU A 295 4.48 21.68 -15.82
C LEU A 295 4.11 22.90 -14.96
N LYS A 296 3.40 22.69 -13.83
CA LYS A 296 3.24 23.76 -12.87
C LYS A 296 4.58 24.10 -12.22
N THR A 297 4.92 25.38 -12.25
CA THR A 297 6.07 25.95 -11.56
C THR A 297 6.11 25.47 -10.11
N ILE A 298 7.15 24.71 -9.75
CA ILE A 298 7.41 24.31 -8.38
C ILE A 298 7.61 25.60 -7.58
N MET A 299 6.70 25.93 -6.67
CA MET A 299 6.87 27.04 -5.74
C MET A 299 7.76 26.56 -4.61
N SER A 300 9.09 26.74 -4.79
CA SER A 300 10.04 26.38 -3.75
C SER A 300 9.88 27.30 -2.53
N SER A 301 9.74 26.72 -1.34
CA SER A 301 9.75 27.46 -0.08
C SER A 301 11.18 27.50 0.50
N ALA A 302 11.44 28.47 1.40
CA ALA A 302 12.71 28.53 2.10
C ALA A 302 13.04 27.22 2.86
N GLN A 303 12.02 26.49 3.32
CA GLN A 303 12.16 25.20 3.96
C GLN A 303 12.63 24.13 2.96
N THR A 304 12.01 24.06 1.79
CA THR A 304 12.39 23.06 0.76
C THR A 304 13.79 23.32 0.22
N GLU A 305 14.23 24.58 0.10
CA GLU A 305 15.60 24.90 -0.31
C GLU A 305 16.64 24.49 0.74
N LYS A 306 16.37 24.71 2.02
CA LYS A 306 17.25 24.21 3.10
C LYS A 306 17.37 22.67 3.05
N ILE A 307 16.26 21.96 2.86
CA ILE A 307 16.26 20.51 2.73
C ILE A 307 17.08 20.07 1.50
N ARG A 308 16.92 20.73 0.35
CA ARG A 308 17.72 20.43 -0.85
C ARG A 308 19.22 20.57 -0.60
N ALA A 309 19.63 21.67 0.04
CA ALA A 309 21.03 21.93 0.36
C ALA A 309 21.60 20.87 1.33
N LEU A 310 20.79 20.41 2.28
CA LEU A 310 21.21 19.40 3.25
C LEU A 310 21.40 18.00 2.63
N PHE A 311 20.61 17.65 1.62
CA PHE A 311 20.72 16.38 0.88
C PHE A 311 21.59 16.49 -0.39
N GLY A 312 22.40 17.54 -0.50
CA GLY A 312 23.41 17.69 -1.55
C GLY A 312 24.42 16.54 -1.54
N ASP A 313 25.04 16.30 -2.70
CA ASP A 313 25.93 15.16 -2.92
C ASP A 313 27.16 15.18 -2.00
N ASP A 314 27.58 16.36 -1.56
CA ASP A 314 28.70 16.59 -0.63
C ASP A 314 28.37 16.19 0.82
N LYS A 315 27.10 16.15 1.20
CA LYS A 315 26.65 15.88 2.58
C LYS A 315 26.01 14.50 2.77
N ILE A 316 25.65 13.81 1.72
CA ILE A 316 24.82 12.60 1.81
C ILE A 316 25.48 11.49 2.64
N ASP A 317 26.79 11.27 2.49
CA ASP A 317 27.52 10.27 3.26
C ASP A 317 27.63 10.64 4.75
N LEU A 318 27.75 11.93 5.04
CA LEU A 318 27.78 12.43 6.42
C LEU A 318 26.42 12.25 7.10
N LEU A 319 25.33 12.46 6.36
CA LEU A 319 23.97 12.20 6.85
C LEU A 319 23.74 10.72 7.12
N MET A 320 24.04 9.84 6.15
CA MET A 320 23.84 8.40 6.28
C MET A 320 24.66 7.78 7.42
N THR A 321 25.83 8.34 7.71
CA THR A 321 26.70 7.87 8.81
C THR A 321 26.43 8.55 10.14
N GLY A 322 25.48 9.50 10.21
CA GLY A 322 25.12 10.23 11.43
C GLY A 322 26.18 11.24 11.90
N LYS A 323 27.19 11.54 11.09
CA LYS A 323 28.30 12.45 11.46
C LYS A 323 27.85 13.91 11.68
N LEU A 324 26.71 14.28 11.13
CA LEU A 324 26.11 15.61 11.31
C LEU A 324 25.14 15.69 12.50
N ALA A 325 25.00 14.64 13.31
CA ALA A 325 24.07 14.62 14.45
C ALA A 325 24.41 15.65 15.56
N ASN A 326 25.63 16.15 15.58
CA ASN A 326 26.11 17.19 16.51
C ASN A 326 26.39 18.52 15.79
N SER A 327 25.83 18.74 14.60
CA SER A 327 25.95 20.03 13.89
C SER A 327 25.35 21.16 14.72
N SER A 328 25.91 22.37 14.58
CA SER A 328 25.36 23.59 15.16
C SER A 328 24.06 24.05 14.49
N ASP A 329 23.81 23.61 13.25
CA ASP A 329 22.50 23.77 12.59
C ASP A 329 21.52 22.76 13.15
N VAL A 330 20.45 23.25 13.80
CA VAL A 330 19.44 22.45 14.49
C VAL A 330 18.71 21.50 13.51
N LEU A 331 18.38 21.97 12.31
CA LEU A 331 17.70 21.16 11.30
C LEU A 331 18.61 20.04 10.80
N GLU A 332 19.87 20.36 10.50
CA GLU A 332 20.88 19.39 10.08
C GLU A 332 21.09 18.29 11.14
N ALA A 333 21.27 18.69 12.41
CA ALA A 333 21.43 17.76 13.52
C ALA A 333 20.20 16.84 13.70
N GLN A 334 18.99 17.39 13.64
CA GLN A 334 17.75 16.62 13.78
C GLN A 334 17.57 15.61 12.64
N ILE A 335 17.81 16.03 11.39
CA ILE A 335 17.68 15.16 10.22
C ILE A 335 18.76 14.08 10.26
N SER A 336 20.01 14.42 10.52
CA SER A 336 21.10 13.45 10.63
C SER A 336 20.84 12.39 11.69
N LYS A 337 20.37 12.82 12.88
CA LYS A 337 19.96 11.90 13.94
C LYS A 337 18.82 10.98 13.49
N LYS A 338 17.83 11.50 12.75
CA LYS A 338 16.70 10.70 12.24
C LYS A 338 17.16 9.66 11.22
N VAL A 339 18.05 10.04 10.29
CA VAL A 339 18.61 9.14 9.28
C VAL A 339 19.48 8.06 9.93
N SER A 340 20.27 8.38 10.96
CA SER A 340 21.13 7.42 11.66
C SER A 340 20.37 6.28 12.37
N TYR A 341 19.07 6.40 12.57
CA TYR A 341 18.21 5.32 13.10
C TYR A 341 17.66 4.39 12.03
N LYS A 342 17.92 4.66 10.74
CA LYS A 342 17.45 3.82 9.63
C LYS A 342 18.40 2.65 9.38
N ALA A 343 17.91 1.62 8.70
CA ALA A 343 18.74 0.46 8.36
C ALA A 343 19.89 0.88 7.40
N PRO A 344 21.15 0.67 7.77
CA PRO A 344 22.29 1.18 6.99
C PRO A 344 22.37 0.59 5.57
N ILE A 345 22.03 -0.70 5.42
CA ILE A 345 22.01 -1.34 4.09
C ILE A 345 20.86 -0.76 3.24
N ALA A 346 19.70 -0.53 3.83
CA ALA A 346 18.57 0.07 3.11
C ALA A 346 18.89 1.49 2.61
N LEU A 347 19.54 2.32 3.43
CA LEU A 347 19.99 3.66 3.03
C LEU A 347 21.01 3.58 1.88
N ARG A 348 22.02 2.70 2.01
CA ARG A 348 23.06 2.52 0.98
C ARG A 348 22.47 2.07 -0.36
N LEU A 349 21.58 1.06 -0.33
CA LEU A 349 20.95 0.54 -1.54
C LEU A 349 19.97 1.56 -2.13
N ALA A 350 19.16 2.23 -1.32
CA ALA A 350 18.29 3.31 -1.80
C ALA A 350 19.09 4.43 -2.48
N ASN A 351 20.21 4.87 -1.88
CA ASN A 351 21.09 5.86 -2.50
C ASN A 351 21.63 5.39 -3.84
N LYS A 352 22.16 4.14 -3.88
CA LYS A 352 22.72 3.56 -5.10
C LYS A 352 21.67 3.45 -6.21
N VAL A 353 20.48 2.94 -5.90
CA VAL A 353 19.40 2.73 -6.89
C VAL A 353 18.87 4.07 -7.41
N ILE A 354 18.81 5.12 -6.57
CA ILE A 354 18.46 6.48 -7.00
C ILE A 354 19.51 7.03 -7.95
N GLU A 355 20.79 7.03 -7.55
CA GLU A 355 21.88 7.64 -8.34
C GLU A 355 22.09 6.94 -9.67
N ASP A 356 22.13 5.60 -9.65
CA ASP A 356 22.37 4.82 -10.86
C ASP A 356 21.15 4.80 -11.78
N GLY A 357 19.94 4.72 -11.21
CA GLY A 357 18.70 4.71 -11.96
C GLY A 357 18.41 6.02 -12.69
N LEU A 358 18.86 7.16 -12.15
CA LEU A 358 18.72 8.47 -12.81
C LEU A 358 19.62 8.65 -14.04
N LYS A 359 20.62 7.79 -14.24
CA LYS A 359 21.49 7.81 -15.45
C LYS A 359 20.80 7.23 -16.68
N GLY A 360 19.68 6.52 -16.52
CA GLY A 360 18.94 5.86 -17.59
C GLY A 360 17.47 6.27 -17.68
N SER A 361 16.72 5.54 -18.51
CA SER A 361 15.27 5.72 -18.59
C SER A 361 14.57 5.27 -17.31
N LEU A 362 13.29 5.63 -17.14
CA LEU A 362 12.47 5.17 -16.02
C LEU A 362 12.43 3.64 -15.96
N GLU A 363 12.21 2.98 -17.09
CA GLU A 363 12.14 1.53 -17.19
C GLU A 363 13.45 0.86 -16.75
N ASN A 364 14.60 1.37 -17.22
CA ASN A 364 15.91 0.86 -16.80
C ASN A 364 16.13 1.03 -15.30
N GLY A 365 15.74 2.17 -14.75
CA GLY A 365 15.80 2.43 -13.31
C GLY A 365 14.92 1.47 -12.50
N ILE A 366 13.69 1.19 -12.96
CA ILE A 366 12.77 0.23 -12.32
C ILE A 366 13.33 -1.20 -12.36
N GLN A 367 13.93 -1.62 -13.49
CA GLN A 367 14.60 -2.91 -13.57
C GLN A 367 15.79 -3.01 -12.61
N MET A 368 16.55 -1.94 -12.46
CA MET A 368 17.65 -1.87 -11.50
C MET A 368 17.12 -1.94 -10.06
N GLU A 369 16.05 -1.22 -9.73
CA GLU A 369 15.38 -1.29 -8.42
C GLU A 369 14.97 -2.73 -8.11
N LEU A 370 14.35 -3.45 -9.07
CA LEU A 370 13.96 -4.85 -8.93
C LEU A 370 15.17 -5.78 -8.70
N ALA A 371 16.29 -5.54 -9.39
CA ALA A 371 17.47 -6.39 -9.31
C ALA A 371 18.10 -6.42 -7.90
N TYR A 372 17.98 -5.36 -7.10
CA TYR A 372 18.51 -5.30 -5.75
C TYR A 372 17.54 -5.81 -4.66
N LEU A 373 16.31 -6.22 -5.02
CA LEU A 373 15.34 -6.70 -4.03
C LEU A 373 15.80 -7.99 -3.31
N THR A 374 16.41 -8.91 -4.04
CA THR A 374 16.92 -10.13 -3.41
C THR A 374 17.99 -9.78 -2.38
N GLU A 375 18.92 -8.85 -2.69
CA GLU A 375 19.94 -8.41 -1.74
C GLU A 375 19.31 -7.84 -0.48
N ILE A 376 18.39 -6.86 -0.61
CA ILE A 376 17.81 -6.18 0.56
C ILE A 376 16.96 -7.11 1.41
N PHE A 377 16.08 -7.93 0.81
CA PHE A 377 15.20 -8.84 1.57
C PHE A 377 15.95 -10.04 2.18
N SER A 378 17.21 -10.30 1.77
CA SER A 378 18.08 -11.31 2.38
C SER A 378 18.82 -10.81 3.62
N THR A 379 18.74 -9.50 3.93
CA THR A 379 19.44 -8.93 5.09
C THR A 379 18.73 -9.24 6.39
N LYS A 380 19.50 -9.37 7.47
CA LYS A 380 18.94 -9.48 8.83
C LYS A 380 18.21 -8.21 9.24
N ASP A 381 18.67 -7.05 8.76
CA ASP A 381 18.03 -5.76 9.04
C ASP A 381 16.63 -5.65 8.40
N ALA A 382 16.40 -6.22 7.21
CA ALA A 382 15.08 -6.29 6.62
C ALA A 382 14.12 -7.16 7.46
N TYR A 383 14.56 -8.35 7.86
CA TYR A 383 13.76 -9.22 8.72
C TYR A 383 13.47 -8.57 10.07
N GLU A 384 14.47 -7.95 10.71
CA GLU A 384 14.32 -7.21 11.97
C GLU A 384 13.33 -6.06 11.83
N GLY A 385 13.49 -5.22 10.81
CA GLY A 385 12.63 -4.06 10.60
C GLY A 385 11.18 -4.43 10.34
N LEU A 386 10.93 -5.39 9.44
CA LEU A 386 9.58 -5.87 9.13
C LEU A 386 8.92 -6.55 10.35
N THR A 387 9.66 -7.41 11.05
CA THR A 387 9.14 -8.11 12.24
C THR A 387 8.86 -7.13 13.39
N SER A 388 9.67 -6.09 13.56
CA SER A 388 9.49 -5.07 14.61
C SER A 388 8.13 -4.35 14.51
N ILE A 389 7.65 -4.11 13.30
CA ILE A 389 6.31 -3.52 13.05
C ILE A 389 5.20 -4.45 13.55
N LEU A 390 5.27 -5.75 13.20
CA LEU A 390 4.28 -6.74 13.63
C LEU A 390 4.27 -6.90 15.15
N GLN A 391 5.45 -6.78 15.77
CA GLN A 391 5.64 -6.87 17.23
C GLN A 391 5.44 -5.54 17.96
N LYS A 392 5.17 -4.44 17.23
CA LYS A 392 4.98 -3.09 17.80
C LYS A 392 6.14 -2.63 18.69
N ARG A 393 7.38 -2.93 18.29
CA ARG A 393 8.61 -2.52 18.97
C ARG A 393 9.52 -1.70 18.04
N ARG A 394 10.53 -1.07 18.59
CA ARG A 394 11.55 -0.41 17.77
C ARG A 394 12.54 -1.43 17.21
N PRO A 395 12.95 -1.30 15.94
CA PRO A 395 13.98 -2.16 15.36
C PRO A 395 15.38 -1.80 15.89
N VAL A 396 16.27 -2.79 15.86
CA VAL A 396 17.70 -2.62 16.18
C VAL A 396 18.51 -3.12 14.97
N TYR A 397 19.02 -2.19 14.19
CA TYR A 397 19.78 -2.49 12.99
C TYR A 397 21.26 -2.73 13.29
N LYS A 398 21.86 -3.68 12.57
CA LYS A 398 23.28 -4.08 12.73
C LYS A 398 24.09 -3.92 11.44
N GLY A 399 23.47 -3.56 10.33
CA GLY A 399 24.10 -3.45 9.01
C GLY A 399 24.47 -4.82 8.42
N MET A 400 23.65 -5.83 8.64
CA MET A 400 23.91 -7.23 8.21
C MET A 400 22.73 -7.80 7.41
#